data_08866670f8ba2330d3d45e1c62666a73
#
_entry.id   08866670f8ba2330d3d45e1c62666a73
#
_cell.length_a   1.000
_cell.length_b   1.000
_cell.length_c   1.000
_cell.angle_alpha   90.00
_cell.angle_beta   90.00
_cell.angle_gamma   90.00
#
_symmetry.space_group_name_H-M   'P 1'
#
loop_
_entity.id
_entity.type
_entity.pdbx_description
1 polymer ?
#
loop_
_entity_poly.entity_id
_entity_poly.type
_entity_poly.pdbx_seq_one_letter_code
_entity_poly.pdbx_strand_id
1 'polypeptide(L)'
;HTTQAQMVANADTHSKVDCIACHMPFTMSCENFTAIQRPDMAGFDAVRRSHLFKIMVDPDKKMMNPGPGQSRASNSKGWRISRDEEGHGYVDLMWSCARTSIADFTVVEGKGCHSPFQSELDQGLIYQDQKEIYGEVMKWQNPIKEGHQKNVEALTRINKLLEVTKLTPEQRTEAMLLIDKAGEIIKQVQDDGSWGVHAFNYTKQRVETAQAYLTKAQSIIDQGGYKAVKATK
;
A
#
# COMPACT_ATOMS: atom_id res chain seq x y z
N HIS A 1 7.67 -9.65 -6.31
CA HIS A 1 6.73 -8.52 -6.60
C HIS A 1 5.72 -8.80 -7.74
N THR A 2 5.42 -10.08 -8.04
CA THR A 2 4.48 -10.43 -9.13
C THR A 2 3.08 -9.90 -8.85
N THR A 3 2.60 -10.02 -7.62
CA THR A 3 1.26 -9.54 -7.22
C THR A 3 1.16 -8.02 -7.33
N GLN A 4 2.16 -7.28 -6.84
CA GLN A 4 2.20 -5.82 -6.94
C GLN A 4 2.24 -5.36 -8.40
N ALA A 5 3.04 -6.02 -9.25
CA ALA A 5 3.10 -5.70 -10.67
C ALA A 5 1.76 -5.92 -11.37
N GLN A 6 1.02 -6.98 -11.03
CA GLN A 6 -0.33 -7.22 -11.55
C GLN A 6 -1.33 -6.16 -11.09
N MET A 7 -1.23 -5.72 -9.83
CA MET A 7 -2.08 -4.64 -9.32
C MET A 7 -1.81 -3.33 -10.05
N VAL A 8 -0.56 -2.91 -10.15
CA VAL A 8 -0.17 -1.66 -10.83
C VAL A 8 -0.54 -1.69 -12.32
N ALA A 9 -0.42 -2.82 -13.00
CA ALA A 9 -0.83 -2.97 -14.40
C ALA A 9 -2.34 -2.71 -14.64
N ASN A 10 -3.15 -2.81 -13.58
CA ASN A 10 -4.59 -2.52 -13.62
C ASN A 10 -4.94 -1.18 -12.94
N ALA A 11 -3.94 -0.36 -12.63
CA ALA A 11 -4.17 0.94 -12.03
C ALA A 11 -4.76 1.92 -13.05
N ASP A 12 -5.72 2.69 -12.61
CA ASP A 12 -6.29 3.82 -13.34
C ASP A 12 -5.68 5.16 -12.93
N THR A 13 -5.36 5.34 -11.67
CA THR A 13 -4.83 6.60 -11.13
C THR A 13 -3.32 6.73 -11.30
N HIS A 14 -2.54 5.79 -10.83
CA HIS A 14 -1.07 5.83 -10.89
C HIS A 14 -0.47 4.90 -11.95
N SER A 15 -1.22 4.58 -13.02
CA SER A 15 -0.83 3.62 -14.07
C SER A 15 0.47 3.97 -14.81
N LYS A 16 0.86 5.24 -14.81
CA LYS A 16 2.10 5.73 -15.44
C LYS A 16 3.20 6.07 -14.45
N VAL A 17 2.97 5.83 -13.16
CA VAL A 17 3.94 6.11 -12.11
C VAL A 17 4.81 4.89 -11.88
N ASP A 18 6.11 5.07 -11.97
CA ASP A 18 7.07 4.01 -11.69
C ASP A 18 7.08 3.68 -10.18
N CYS A 19 7.18 2.41 -9.84
CA CYS A 19 7.27 1.93 -8.45
C CYS A 19 8.33 2.68 -7.63
N ILE A 20 9.46 3.00 -8.25
CA ILE A 20 10.57 3.71 -7.62
C ILE A 20 10.24 5.18 -7.31
N ALA A 21 9.24 5.76 -7.95
CA ALA A 21 8.85 7.14 -7.66
C ALA A 21 8.31 7.28 -6.23
N CYS A 22 7.54 6.29 -5.77
CA CYS A 22 6.99 6.26 -4.42
C CYS A 22 7.89 5.53 -3.42
N HIS A 23 8.40 4.35 -3.82
CA HIS A 23 9.17 3.48 -2.92
C HIS A 23 10.64 3.85 -2.79
N MET A 24 11.17 4.61 -3.74
CA MET A 24 12.56 5.09 -3.74
C MET A 24 12.61 6.58 -4.12
N PRO A 25 11.93 7.45 -3.37
CA PRO A 25 11.91 8.87 -3.68
C PRO A 25 13.32 9.45 -3.59
N PHE A 26 13.53 10.57 -4.23
CA PHE A 26 14.78 11.30 -4.11
C PHE A 26 14.91 11.88 -2.69
N THR A 27 15.98 11.50 -2.02
CA THR A 27 16.35 12.00 -0.69
C THR A 27 17.80 12.45 -0.70
N MET A 28 18.18 13.29 0.25
CA MET A 28 19.59 13.66 0.38
C MET A 28 20.45 12.47 0.78
N SER A 29 21.56 12.28 0.09
CA SER A 29 22.61 11.37 0.52
C SER A 29 23.53 12.05 1.54
N CYS A 30 23.77 11.38 2.66
CA CYS A 30 24.74 11.86 3.65
C CYS A 30 26.20 11.75 3.19
N GLU A 31 26.47 11.00 2.13
CA GLU A 31 27.83 10.79 1.63
C GLU A 31 28.38 11.99 0.86
N ASN A 32 27.53 12.90 0.42
CA ASN A 32 27.91 14.03 -0.43
C ASN A 32 27.91 15.38 0.30
N PHE A 33 28.14 15.39 1.60
CA PHE A 33 28.30 16.62 2.35
C PHE A 33 29.46 17.49 1.84
N THR A 34 30.50 16.88 1.32
CA THR A 34 31.62 17.57 0.68
C THR A 34 31.22 18.25 -0.64
N ALA A 35 30.23 17.74 -1.36
CA ALA A 35 29.73 18.35 -2.58
C ALA A 35 28.96 19.66 -2.30
N ILE A 36 28.28 19.74 -1.15
CA ILE A 36 27.61 20.99 -0.73
C ILE A 36 28.63 22.10 -0.40
N GLN A 37 29.84 21.73 0.03
CA GLN A 37 30.94 22.65 0.29
C GLN A 37 31.71 23.03 -1.00
N ARG A 38 31.41 22.38 -2.11
CA ARG A 38 32.04 22.64 -3.41
C ARG A 38 30.99 23.16 -4.36
N PRO A 39 30.95 24.48 -4.59
CA PRO A 39 29.97 25.13 -5.48
C PRO A 39 30.00 24.60 -6.93
N ASP A 40 31.15 24.09 -7.38
CA ASP A 40 31.35 23.48 -8.70
C ASP A 40 30.65 22.08 -8.84
N MET A 41 30.30 21.48 -7.72
CA MET A 41 29.61 20.18 -7.66
C MET A 41 28.18 20.30 -7.13
N ALA A 42 27.74 21.49 -6.79
CA ALA A 42 26.40 21.74 -6.30
C ALA A 42 25.36 21.39 -7.36
N GLY A 43 24.57 20.39 -7.07
CA GLY A 43 23.43 19.96 -7.87
C GLY A 43 23.50 18.55 -8.45
N PHE A 44 24.67 17.95 -8.62
CA PHE A 44 24.73 16.61 -9.23
C PHE A 44 24.73 15.44 -8.25
N ASP A 45 25.32 15.62 -7.07
CA ASP A 45 25.57 14.49 -6.17
C ASP A 45 24.82 14.53 -4.82
N ALA A 46 24.11 15.61 -4.52
CA ALA A 46 23.46 15.78 -3.23
C ALA A 46 22.11 15.05 -3.10
N VAL A 47 21.50 14.72 -4.24
CA VAL A 47 20.17 14.10 -4.28
C VAL A 47 20.27 12.72 -4.89
N ARG A 48 19.99 11.70 -4.10
CA ARG A 48 19.96 10.31 -4.54
C ARG A 48 18.63 9.68 -4.21
N ARG A 49 18.28 8.62 -4.95
CA ARG A 49 17.12 7.82 -4.60
C ARG A 49 17.35 7.11 -3.28
N SER A 50 16.34 7.13 -2.41
CA SER A 50 16.31 6.31 -1.21
C SER A 50 16.30 4.84 -1.59
N HIS A 51 17.00 4.00 -0.83
CA HIS A 51 16.87 2.55 -0.90
C HIS A 51 15.97 2.00 0.23
N LEU A 52 15.18 2.85 0.85
CA LEU A 52 14.20 2.49 1.86
C LEU A 52 12.87 2.20 1.17
N PHE A 53 12.58 0.93 0.94
CA PHE A 53 11.40 0.53 0.16
C PHE A 53 10.08 0.61 0.94
N LYS A 54 10.13 0.59 2.28
CA LYS A 54 8.94 0.64 3.11
C LYS A 54 8.40 2.06 3.18
N ILE A 55 7.14 2.24 2.83
CA ILE A 55 6.41 3.50 3.05
C ILE A 55 5.67 3.37 4.37
N MET A 56 5.91 4.32 5.27
CA MET A 56 5.27 4.38 6.56
C MET A 56 3.97 5.17 6.47
N VAL A 57 2.85 4.46 6.52
CA VAL A 57 1.51 5.05 6.51
C VAL A 57 1.09 5.35 7.94
N ASP A 58 1.77 6.29 8.57
CA ASP A 58 1.47 6.80 9.91
C ASP A 58 1.79 8.30 9.90
N PRO A 59 0.81 9.19 10.13
CA PRO A 59 0.98 10.63 9.99
C PRO A 59 1.91 11.23 11.05
N ASP A 60 2.17 10.52 12.13
CA ASP A 60 3.02 10.99 13.21
C ASP A 60 4.48 10.47 13.08
N LYS A 61 4.70 9.49 12.23
CA LYS A 61 6.03 8.92 11.97
C LYS A 61 6.69 9.57 10.76
N LYS A 62 7.63 10.45 11.02
CA LYS A 62 8.39 11.19 9.99
C LYS A 62 9.80 10.64 9.87
N MET A 63 10.35 10.67 8.65
CA MET A 63 11.79 10.51 8.48
C MET A 63 12.50 11.62 9.25
N MET A 64 13.48 11.25 10.06
CA MET A 64 14.26 12.24 10.81
C MET A 64 15.08 13.11 9.84
N ASN A 65 14.66 14.36 9.68
CA ASN A 65 15.55 15.40 9.19
C ASN A 65 16.42 15.86 10.38
N PRO A 66 17.73 15.99 10.23
CA PRO A 66 18.51 16.71 11.22
C PRO A 66 18.00 18.14 11.21
N GLY A 67 17.62 18.63 12.36
CA GLY A 67 17.15 20.01 12.52
C GLY A 67 18.20 21.03 12.06
N PRO A 68 17.77 22.27 11.79
CA PRO A 68 18.66 23.37 11.46
C PRO A 68 19.79 23.48 12.49
N GLY A 69 21.04 23.56 12.03
CA GLY A 69 22.23 23.70 12.88
C GLY A 69 22.83 22.39 13.44
N GLN A 70 22.23 21.23 13.15
CA GLN A 70 22.90 19.99 13.47
C GLN A 70 23.91 19.65 12.35
N SER A 71 25.18 19.76 12.68
CA SER A 71 26.26 19.38 11.77
C SER A 71 26.18 17.91 11.41
N ARG A 72 25.95 17.65 10.15
CA ARG A 72 25.85 16.31 9.56
C ARG A 72 27.15 15.54 9.62
N ALA A 73 28.27 16.26 9.70
CA ALA A 73 29.61 15.68 9.65
C ALA A 73 30.15 15.28 11.03
N SER A 74 29.54 15.74 12.12
CA SER A 74 30.17 15.64 13.43
C SER A 74 29.65 14.52 14.31
N ASN A 75 28.60 13.83 13.96
CA ASN A 75 28.18 12.76 14.81
C ASN A 75 28.60 11.40 14.23
N SER A 76 29.52 10.80 14.91
CA SER A 76 29.85 9.38 14.84
C SER A 76 28.62 8.44 14.91
N LYS A 77 27.43 8.99 15.08
CA LYS A 77 26.15 8.28 15.16
C LYS A 77 25.37 8.26 13.84
N GLY A 78 25.89 8.88 12.77
CA GLY A 78 25.29 8.89 11.44
C GLY A 78 23.87 9.48 11.41
N TRP A 79 23.35 9.63 10.23
CA TRP A 79 21.92 9.90 10.01
C TRP A 79 21.11 8.74 10.59
N ARG A 80 20.29 9.00 11.58
CA ARG A 80 19.37 7.99 12.06
C ARG A 80 18.19 7.92 11.11
N ILE A 81 18.23 6.95 10.23
CA ILE A 81 17.06 6.53 9.51
C ILE A 81 16.04 6.07 10.54
N SER A 82 14.85 6.63 10.49
CA SER A 82 13.74 6.15 11.31
C SER A 82 13.43 4.70 10.98
N ARG A 83 13.20 3.90 12.00
CA ARG A 83 12.95 2.48 11.86
C ARG A 83 11.61 2.14 12.49
N ASP A 84 10.94 1.15 11.92
CA ASP A 84 9.75 0.55 12.51
C ASP A 84 10.10 -0.37 13.70
N GLU A 85 9.09 -1.05 14.20
CA GLU A 85 9.22 -1.96 15.34
C GLU A 85 10.07 -3.19 15.03
N GLU A 86 10.10 -3.61 13.76
CA GLU A 86 10.93 -4.70 13.25
C GLU A 86 12.37 -4.26 12.90
N GLY A 87 12.65 -2.97 13.00
CA GLY A 87 13.97 -2.40 12.73
C GLY A 87 14.21 -2.02 11.26
N HIS A 88 13.21 -2.11 10.38
CA HIS A 88 13.33 -1.70 8.99
C HIS A 88 13.25 -0.19 8.84
N GLY A 89 14.14 0.37 8.05
CA GLY A 89 14.08 1.77 7.66
C GLY A 89 12.89 2.06 6.75
N TYR A 90 12.29 3.24 6.87
CA TYR A 90 11.13 3.61 6.09
C TYR A 90 11.23 5.02 5.50
N VAL A 91 10.42 5.26 4.46
CA VAL A 91 10.13 6.57 3.89
C VAL A 91 8.78 7.03 4.41
N ASP A 92 8.65 8.28 4.83
CA ASP A 92 7.35 8.82 5.24
C ASP A 92 6.49 9.24 4.03
N LEU A 93 5.22 9.54 4.31
CA LEU A 93 4.25 9.88 3.28
C LEU A 93 4.60 11.17 2.52
N MET A 94 5.21 12.16 3.18
CA MET A 94 5.60 13.40 2.52
C MET A 94 6.68 13.14 1.48
N TRP A 95 7.69 12.36 1.80
CA TRP A 95 8.75 12.02 0.85
C TRP A 95 8.24 11.15 -0.29
N SER A 96 7.33 10.24 0.00
CA SER A 96 6.80 9.32 -1.01
C SER A 96 5.83 10.01 -1.97
N CYS A 97 4.92 10.84 -1.48
CA CYS A 97 3.81 11.36 -2.28
C CYS A 97 3.96 12.82 -2.70
N ALA A 98 4.38 13.70 -1.77
CA ALA A 98 4.31 15.14 -2.01
C ALA A 98 5.68 15.76 -2.29
N ARG A 99 6.76 15.08 -1.92
CA ARG A 99 8.01 15.77 -1.82
C ARG A 99 9.16 15.13 -2.56
N THR A 100 9.81 15.94 -3.28
CA THR A 100 11.19 15.76 -3.66
C THR A 100 12.04 16.66 -2.78
N SER A 101 13.11 16.14 -2.27
CA SER A 101 14.01 16.67 -1.28
C SER A 101 13.97 18.20 -1.03
N ILE A 102 13.72 18.57 0.21
CA ILE A 102 14.20 19.85 0.72
C ILE A 102 15.50 19.56 1.47
N ALA A 103 16.60 19.94 0.87
CA ALA A 103 17.75 20.29 1.68
C ALA A 103 17.42 21.61 2.35
N ASP A 104 17.71 21.75 3.63
CA ASP A 104 17.58 23.02 4.33
C ASP A 104 18.42 24.16 3.70
N PHE A 105 19.14 23.89 2.65
CA PHE A 105 20.09 24.81 2.01
C PHE A 105 19.93 24.98 0.50
N THR A 106 19.23 24.09 -0.16
CA THR A 106 18.86 24.26 -1.56
C THR A 106 17.53 23.57 -1.78
N VAL A 107 16.55 24.31 -2.25
CA VAL A 107 15.43 23.72 -2.96
C VAL A 107 16.06 23.07 -4.18
N VAL A 108 16.36 21.79 -4.09
CA VAL A 108 16.56 21.03 -5.30
C VAL A 108 15.19 21.03 -5.96
N GLU A 109 15.08 21.70 -7.09
CA GLU A 109 13.90 21.69 -7.95
C GLU A 109 13.63 20.26 -8.38
N GLY A 110 13.12 19.48 -7.46
CA GLY A 110 12.62 18.18 -7.73
C GLY A 110 11.13 18.29 -7.82
N LYS A 111 10.60 17.87 -8.88
CA LYS A 111 9.19 17.85 -9.21
C LYS A 111 8.50 16.74 -8.41
N GLY A 112 8.03 17.06 -7.22
CA GLY A 112 7.17 16.15 -6.45
C GLY A 112 5.78 16.11 -7.08
N CYS A 113 5.21 14.92 -7.23
CA CYS A 113 3.91 14.76 -7.88
C CYS A 113 2.81 15.59 -7.22
N HIS A 114 2.82 15.68 -5.89
CA HIS A 114 1.83 16.41 -5.09
C HIS A 114 2.46 17.51 -4.23
N SER A 115 3.58 18.06 -4.68
CA SER A 115 4.32 19.07 -3.93
C SER A 115 3.65 20.45 -4.00
N PRO A 116 3.55 21.20 -2.88
CA PRO A 116 3.08 22.56 -2.88
C PRO A 116 4.02 23.53 -3.61
N PHE A 117 5.26 23.14 -3.86
CA PHE A 117 6.26 24.00 -4.50
C PHE A 117 6.31 23.83 -6.02
N GLN A 118 6.03 22.65 -6.52
CA GLN A 118 5.97 22.39 -7.95
C GLN A 118 5.22 21.08 -8.20
N SER A 119 3.96 21.17 -8.51
CA SER A 119 3.16 20.02 -8.94
C SER A 119 3.32 19.82 -10.44
N GLU A 120 3.69 18.62 -10.87
CA GLU A 120 3.58 18.22 -12.29
C GLU A 120 2.13 17.91 -12.68
N LEU A 121 1.25 17.85 -11.69
CA LEU A 121 -0.17 17.61 -11.88
C LEU A 121 -0.89 18.94 -12.03
N ASP A 122 -1.31 19.26 -13.23
CA ASP A 122 -2.14 20.45 -13.52
C ASP A 122 -3.50 20.46 -12.81
N GLN A 123 -3.75 19.49 -11.93
CA GLN A 123 -5.05 19.26 -11.31
C GLN A 123 -5.01 19.10 -9.79
N GLY A 124 -4.30 19.97 -9.09
CA GLY A 124 -4.77 20.44 -7.81
C GLY A 124 -4.73 19.50 -6.59
N LEU A 125 -4.20 18.29 -6.65
CA LEU A 125 -3.94 17.48 -5.47
C LEU A 125 -2.56 17.86 -4.89
N ILE A 126 -2.52 18.99 -4.22
CA ILE A 126 -1.32 19.47 -3.55
C ILE A 126 -1.48 19.23 -2.06
N TYR A 127 -0.52 18.56 -1.45
CA TYR A 127 -0.53 18.27 -0.02
C TYR A 127 0.46 19.18 0.73
N GLN A 128 -0.02 19.81 1.79
CA GLN A 128 0.76 20.70 2.63
C GLN A 128 1.50 19.93 3.73
N ASP A 129 0.89 18.85 4.23
CA ASP A 129 1.46 18.06 5.31
C ASP A 129 1.11 16.57 5.19
N GLN A 130 1.74 15.79 6.04
CA GLN A 130 1.61 14.33 6.09
C GLN A 130 0.21 13.86 6.48
N LYS A 131 -0.55 14.66 7.24
CA LYS A 131 -1.91 14.31 7.68
C LYS A 131 -2.90 14.38 6.53
N GLU A 132 -2.71 15.34 5.63
CA GLU A 132 -3.52 15.45 4.42
C GLU A 132 -3.32 14.21 3.53
N ILE A 133 -2.07 13.82 3.28
CA ILE A 133 -1.76 12.61 2.51
C ILE A 133 -2.33 11.37 3.19
N TYR A 134 -2.15 11.26 4.49
CA TYR A 134 -2.71 10.15 5.27
C TYR A 134 -4.24 10.08 5.12
N GLY A 135 -4.92 11.22 5.20
CA GLY A 135 -6.36 11.30 5.00
C GLY A 135 -6.79 10.76 3.63
N GLU A 136 -6.07 11.11 2.57
CA GLU A 136 -6.36 10.59 1.22
C GLU A 136 -6.06 9.10 1.09
N VAL A 137 -4.94 8.64 1.60
CA VAL A 137 -4.59 7.21 1.62
C VAL A 137 -5.64 6.40 2.37
N MET A 138 -6.14 6.88 3.49
CA MET A 138 -7.17 6.19 4.28
C MET A 138 -8.52 6.11 3.55
N LYS A 139 -8.89 7.08 2.73
CA LYS A 139 -10.10 6.99 1.90
C LYS A 139 -10.06 5.79 0.93
N TRP A 140 -8.87 5.41 0.49
CA TRP A 140 -8.67 4.24 -0.37
C TRP A 140 -8.51 2.96 0.44
N GLN A 141 -7.70 2.99 1.49
CA GLN A 141 -7.39 1.78 2.23
C GLN A 141 -8.55 1.26 3.08
N ASN A 142 -9.29 2.14 3.75
CA ASN A 142 -10.31 1.71 4.70
C ASN A 142 -11.40 0.84 4.05
N PRO A 143 -12.04 1.24 2.93
CA PRO A 143 -13.07 0.40 2.32
C PRO A 143 -12.54 -0.95 1.83
N ILE A 144 -11.28 -1.02 1.39
CA ILE A 144 -10.64 -2.26 0.98
C ILE A 144 -10.37 -3.16 2.19
N LYS A 145 -9.80 -2.61 3.27
CA LYS A 145 -9.53 -3.35 4.51
C LYS A 145 -10.81 -3.89 5.13
N GLU A 146 -11.86 -3.08 5.19
CA GLU A 146 -13.16 -3.51 5.71
C GLU A 146 -13.78 -4.61 4.87
N GLY A 147 -13.77 -4.47 3.55
CA GLY A 147 -14.28 -5.49 2.63
C GLY A 147 -13.47 -6.79 2.70
N HIS A 148 -12.15 -6.69 2.76
CA HIS A 148 -11.26 -7.83 2.92
C HIS A 148 -11.53 -8.56 4.25
N GLN A 149 -11.64 -7.84 5.36
CA GLN A 149 -11.93 -8.43 6.67
C GLN A 149 -13.26 -9.19 6.67
N LYS A 150 -14.32 -8.61 6.11
CA LYS A 150 -15.62 -9.27 5.95
C LYS A 150 -15.51 -10.57 5.14
N ASN A 151 -14.68 -10.56 4.09
CA ASN A 151 -14.45 -11.75 3.27
C ASN A 151 -13.69 -12.84 4.04
N VAL A 152 -12.68 -12.49 4.85
CA VAL A 152 -11.95 -13.43 5.69
C VAL A 152 -12.89 -14.10 6.72
N GLU A 153 -13.76 -13.31 7.36
CA GLU A 153 -14.74 -13.80 8.31
C GLU A 153 -15.77 -14.72 7.64
N ALA A 154 -16.27 -14.32 6.45
CA ALA A 154 -17.18 -15.12 5.66
C ALA A 154 -16.55 -16.44 5.22
N LEU A 155 -15.31 -16.42 4.72
CA LEU A 155 -14.55 -17.60 4.32
C LEU A 155 -14.40 -18.58 5.50
N THR A 156 -14.02 -18.07 6.66
CA THR A 156 -13.87 -18.87 7.87
C THR A 156 -15.19 -19.52 8.29
N ARG A 157 -16.29 -18.78 8.24
CA ARG A 157 -17.62 -19.28 8.57
C ARG A 157 -18.10 -20.34 7.59
N ILE A 158 -17.93 -20.09 6.29
CA ILE A 158 -18.38 -20.99 5.22
C ILE A 158 -17.62 -22.32 5.26
N ASN A 159 -16.32 -22.30 5.52
CA ASN A 159 -15.53 -23.51 5.68
C ASN A 159 -16.06 -24.38 6.82
N LYS A 160 -16.38 -23.80 7.98
CA LYS A 160 -17.00 -24.54 9.10
C LYS A 160 -18.36 -25.14 8.74
N LEU A 161 -19.19 -24.40 7.98
CA LEU A 161 -20.48 -24.91 7.53
C LEU A 161 -20.33 -26.04 6.52
N LEU A 162 -19.37 -25.97 5.61
CA LEU A 162 -19.08 -27.00 4.63
C LEU A 162 -18.69 -28.33 5.29
N GLU A 163 -18.01 -28.31 6.42
CA GLU A 163 -17.61 -29.50 7.17
C GLU A 163 -18.81 -30.25 7.75
N VAL A 164 -19.83 -29.55 8.22
CA VAL A 164 -20.96 -30.14 8.96
C VAL A 164 -22.21 -30.32 8.11
N THR A 165 -22.29 -29.70 6.92
CA THR A 165 -23.47 -29.76 6.08
C THR A 165 -23.43 -30.96 5.13
N LYS A 166 -24.54 -31.70 5.06
CA LYS A 166 -24.68 -32.79 4.10
C LYS A 166 -25.03 -32.25 2.72
N LEU A 167 -24.07 -32.30 1.84
CA LEU A 167 -24.19 -31.86 0.43
C LEU A 167 -24.07 -33.08 -0.51
N THR A 168 -24.65 -32.98 -1.70
CA THR A 168 -24.31 -33.94 -2.76
C THR A 168 -22.84 -33.74 -3.19
N PRO A 169 -22.22 -34.74 -3.84
CA PRO A 169 -20.84 -34.60 -4.34
C PRO A 169 -20.69 -33.39 -5.26
N GLU A 170 -21.66 -33.12 -6.12
CA GLU A 170 -21.66 -32.02 -7.07
C GLU A 170 -21.75 -30.67 -6.35
N GLN A 171 -22.68 -30.56 -5.39
CA GLN A 171 -22.83 -29.34 -4.57
C GLN A 171 -21.56 -29.05 -3.77
N ARG A 172 -20.94 -30.08 -3.18
CA ARG A 172 -19.70 -29.93 -2.43
C ARG A 172 -18.57 -29.45 -3.35
N THR A 173 -18.42 -30.04 -4.52
CA THR A 173 -17.40 -29.66 -5.51
C THR A 173 -17.57 -28.21 -5.97
N GLU A 174 -18.82 -27.81 -6.29
CA GLU A 174 -19.09 -26.41 -6.71
C GLU A 174 -18.81 -25.42 -5.57
N ALA A 175 -19.24 -25.73 -4.34
CA ALA A 175 -18.99 -24.86 -3.20
C ALA A 175 -17.47 -24.73 -2.91
N MET A 176 -16.71 -25.81 -2.94
CA MET A 176 -15.27 -25.79 -2.74
C MET A 176 -14.56 -24.95 -3.81
N LEU A 177 -14.92 -25.12 -5.08
CA LEU A 177 -14.35 -24.32 -6.16
C LEU A 177 -14.55 -22.80 -5.97
N LEU A 178 -15.74 -22.41 -5.49
CA LEU A 178 -16.04 -20.99 -5.20
C LEU A 178 -15.26 -20.49 -3.99
N ILE A 179 -15.12 -21.30 -2.96
CA ILE A 179 -14.35 -21.01 -1.75
C ILE A 179 -12.86 -20.82 -2.11
N ASP A 180 -12.30 -21.72 -2.91
CA ASP A 180 -10.89 -21.63 -3.35
C ASP A 180 -10.63 -20.35 -4.16
N LYS A 181 -11.50 -20.04 -5.14
CA LYS A 181 -11.41 -18.78 -5.89
C LYS A 181 -11.48 -17.54 -5.01
N ALA A 182 -12.34 -17.54 -4.01
CA ALA A 182 -12.43 -16.44 -3.06
C ALA A 182 -11.15 -16.34 -2.22
N GLY A 183 -10.65 -17.48 -1.74
CA GLY A 183 -9.41 -17.55 -0.97
C GLY A 183 -8.19 -17.01 -1.73
N GLU A 184 -8.06 -17.37 -3.01
CA GLU A 184 -7.00 -16.85 -3.87
C GLU A 184 -7.06 -15.30 -3.99
N ILE A 185 -8.26 -14.76 -4.16
CA ILE A 185 -8.44 -13.31 -4.24
C ILE A 185 -8.12 -12.62 -2.91
N ILE A 186 -8.60 -13.15 -1.81
CA ILE A 186 -8.33 -12.63 -0.46
C ILE A 186 -6.81 -12.59 -0.23
N LYS A 187 -6.14 -13.69 -0.55
CA LYS A 187 -4.68 -13.77 -0.44
C LYS A 187 -3.98 -12.76 -1.36
N GLN A 188 -4.43 -12.60 -2.60
CA GLN A 188 -3.85 -11.64 -3.55
C GLN A 188 -3.91 -10.21 -3.02
N VAL A 189 -5.05 -9.77 -2.48
CA VAL A 189 -5.22 -8.43 -1.89
C VAL A 189 -4.32 -8.25 -0.68
N GLN A 190 -4.19 -9.26 0.16
CA GLN A 190 -3.33 -9.23 1.34
C GLN A 190 -1.84 -9.18 0.95
N ASP A 191 -1.42 -9.99 0.00
CA ASP A 191 -0.03 -10.07 -0.47
C ASP A 191 0.43 -8.77 -1.17
N ASP A 192 -0.51 -8.05 -1.82
CA ASP A 192 -0.22 -6.74 -2.38
C ASP A 192 0.15 -5.72 -1.29
N GLY A 193 -0.53 -5.74 -0.16
CA GLY A 193 -0.25 -4.94 1.02
C GLY A 193 -0.53 -3.43 0.88
N SER A 194 -0.84 -2.94 -0.33
CA SER A 194 -1.13 -1.52 -0.55
C SER A 194 -2.54 -1.10 -0.14
N TRP A 195 -3.43 -2.08 -0.01
CA TRP A 195 -4.85 -1.87 0.32
C TRP A 195 -5.55 -0.89 -0.63
N GLY A 196 -5.25 -1.02 -1.91
CA GLY A 196 -5.84 -0.21 -2.97
C GLY A 196 -5.00 0.98 -3.45
N VAL A 197 -3.90 1.33 -2.77
CA VAL A 197 -3.05 2.45 -3.23
C VAL A 197 -2.43 2.17 -4.60
N HIS A 198 -2.07 0.92 -4.88
CA HIS A 198 -1.55 0.53 -6.20
C HIS A 198 -2.60 0.60 -7.30
N ALA A 199 -3.85 0.20 -7.02
CA ALA A 199 -4.94 0.17 -8.02
C ALA A 199 -6.30 0.09 -7.31
N PHE A 200 -6.88 1.21 -6.94
CA PHE A 200 -8.07 1.24 -6.07
C PHE A 200 -9.28 0.53 -6.69
N ASN A 201 -9.67 0.91 -7.89
CA ASN A 201 -10.87 0.35 -8.53
C ASN A 201 -10.72 -1.15 -8.81
N TYR A 202 -9.55 -1.57 -9.27
CA TYR A 202 -9.26 -2.99 -9.49
C TYR A 202 -9.30 -3.79 -8.18
N THR A 203 -8.64 -3.30 -7.13
CA THR A 203 -8.63 -3.97 -5.81
C THR A 203 -10.03 -4.04 -5.22
N LYS A 204 -10.83 -2.98 -5.34
CA LYS A 204 -12.22 -2.95 -4.92
C LYS A 204 -13.04 -4.02 -5.66
N GLN A 205 -12.93 -4.09 -6.97
CA GLN A 205 -13.60 -5.12 -7.77
C GLN A 205 -13.21 -6.54 -7.37
N ARG A 206 -11.91 -6.76 -7.04
CA ARG A 206 -11.43 -8.06 -6.53
C ARG A 206 -12.09 -8.42 -5.20
N VAL A 207 -12.17 -7.49 -4.26
CA VAL A 207 -12.85 -7.70 -2.98
C VAL A 207 -14.34 -8.02 -3.17
N GLU A 208 -15.03 -7.29 -4.05
CA GLU A 208 -16.44 -7.54 -4.38
C GLU A 208 -16.63 -8.90 -5.07
N THR A 209 -15.71 -9.31 -5.95
CA THR A 209 -15.72 -10.63 -6.59
C THR A 209 -15.56 -11.76 -5.60
N ALA A 210 -14.64 -11.63 -4.63
CA ALA A 210 -14.50 -12.62 -3.56
C ALA A 210 -15.78 -12.73 -2.73
N GLN A 211 -16.41 -11.60 -2.37
CA GLN A 211 -17.68 -11.59 -1.67
C GLN A 211 -18.79 -12.30 -2.46
N ALA A 212 -18.87 -12.10 -3.78
CA ALA A 212 -19.85 -12.76 -4.63
C ALA A 212 -19.65 -14.29 -4.67
N TYR A 213 -18.40 -14.76 -4.76
CA TYR A 213 -18.11 -16.19 -4.69
C TYR A 213 -18.50 -16.80 -3.34
N LEU A 214 -18.18 -16.13 -2.22
CA LEU A 214 -18.55 -16.59 -0.89
C LEU A 214 -20.07 -16.61 -0.69
N THR A 215 -20.77 -15.59 -1.18
CA THR A 215 -22.25 -15.55 -1.13
C THR A 215 -22.86 -16.71 -1.90
N LYS A 216 -22.32 -17.02 -3.10
CA LYS A 216 -22.80 -18.16 -3.90
C LYS A 216 -22.51 -19.49 -3.22
N ALA A 217 -21.31 -19.67 -2.66
CA ALA A 217 -20.95 -20.86 -1.89
C ALA A 217 -21.87 -21.07 -0.68
N GLN A 218 -22.15 -20.00 0.07
CA GLN A 218 -23.11 -20.03 1.18
C GLN A 218 -24.50 -20.48 0.71
N SER A 219 -25.00 -19.93 -0.41
CA SER A 219 -26.31 -20.31 -0.96
C SER A 219 -26.40 -21.80 -1.30
N ILE A 220 -25.34 -22.39 -1.85
CA ILE A 220 -25.28 -23.83 -2.17
C ILE A 220 -25.36 -24.65 -0.86
N ILE A 221 -24.63 -24.24 0.15
CA ILE A 221 -24.60 -24.91 1.47
C ILE A 221 -25.98 -24.84 2.13
N ASP A 222 -26.63 -23.68 2.11
CA ASP A 222 -27.96 -23.46 2.70
C ASP A 222 -29.04 -24.30 2.03
N GLN A 223 -28.99 -24.41 0.68
CA GLN A 223 -29.91 -25.25 -0.09
C GLN A 223 -29.71 -26.74 0.18
N GLY A 224 -28.47 -27.19 0.34
CA GLY A 224 -28.14 -28.57 0.71
C GLY A 224 -28.64 -28.93 2.09
N GLY A 225 -28.37 -28.11 3.11
CA GLY A 225 -28.84 -28.30 4.49
C GLY A 225 -30.37 -28.36 4.58
N TYR A 226 -31.07 -27.52 3.89
CA TYR A 226 -32.52 -27.47 3.84
C TYR A 226 -33.17 -28.73 3.23
N LYS A 227 -32.58 -29.28 2.17
CA LYS A 227 -33.06 -30.53 1.57
C LYS A 227 -32.86 -31.75 2.49
N ALA A 228 -31.75 -31.80 3.23
CA ALA A 228 -31.48 -32.87 4.18
C ALA A 228 -32.49 -32.92 5.33
N VAL A 229 -32.93 -31.77 5.83
CA VAL A 229 -33.94 -31.67 6.88
C VAL A 229 -35.33 -32.10 6.37
N LYS A 230 -35.68 -31.84 5.11
CA LYS A 230 -36.97 -32.27 4.53
C LYS A 230 -37.02 -33.76 4.24
N ALA A 231 -35.89 -34.41 3.97
CA ALA A 231 -35.85 -35.85 3.71
C ALA A 231 -35.97 -36.70 4.99
N THR A 232 -35.82 -36.09 6.17
CA THR A 232 -35.91 -36.77 7.48
C THR A 232 -37.30 -36.60 8.17
N LYS A 233 -38.28 -35.97 7.52
CA LYS A 233 -39.66 -35.89 7.93
C LYS A 233 -40.54 -36.78 7.05
#